data_684ab87d5e16386e2760f91885380644
#
_entry.id   684ab87d5e16386e2760f91885380644
#
_cell.length_a   1.000
_cell.length_b   1.000
_cell.length_c   1.000
_cell.angle_alpha   90.00
_cell.angle_beta   90.00
_cell.angle_gamma   90.00
#
_symmetry.space_group_name_H-M   'P 1'
#
loop_
_entity.id
_entity.type
_entity.pdbx_description
1 polymer ?
#
loop_
_entity_poly.entity_id
_entity_poly.type
_entity_poly.pdbx_seq_one_letter_code
_entity_poly.pdbx_strand_id
1 'polypeptide(L)'
;MDALNNYVSFIRRIQKPDYTTNSTVDFKSKNRGYNYPWVADFWFTMFRTTGNKQYLKDGYGTLRALVRYFKHGFYCINIPTYGYTLLKENGFTAEADTLLNDFKSMADVFCENGPNYPTSEVNYEQSIVAPSIIHLLNVYMLTGDEKYLKGAESQLPLLAVSYTH
;
A
#
# COMPACT_ATOMS: atom_id res chain seq x y z
N MET A 1 -22.73 -0.47 -16.15
CA MET A 1 -21.39 -0.13 -16.70
C MET A 1 -21.02 1.34 -16.54
N ASP A 2 -22.00 2.24 -16.63
CA ASP A 2 -21.74 3.69 -16.61
C ASP A 2 -21.13 4.20 -15.28
N ALA A 3 -21.62 3.72 -14.13
CA ALA A 3 -21.10 4.14 -12.83
C ALA A 3 -19.61 3.76 -12.64
N LEU A 4 -19.20 2.57 -13.10
CA LEU A 4 -17.83 2.12 -13.02
C LEU A 4 -16.90 2.93 -13.94
N ASN A 5 -17.34 3.20 -15.17
CA ASN A 5 -16.60 4.06 -16.10
C ASN A 5 -16.48 5.50 -15.59
N ASN A 6 -17.52 6.02 -14.96
CA ASN A 6 -17.48 7.34 -14.32
C ASN A 6 -16.46 7.38 -13.18
N TYR A 7 -16.38 6.30 -12.38
CA TYR A 7 -15.40 6.21 -11.31
C TYR A 7 -13.96 6.07 -11.83
N VAL A 8 -13.74 5.25 -12.88
CA VAL A 8 -12.44 5.21 -13.59
C VAL A 8 -12.03 6.60 -14.06
N SER A 9 -12.97 7.32 -14.70
CA SER A 9 -12.72 8.69 -15.19
C SER A 9 -12.38 9.65 -14.04
N PHE A 10 -13.05 9.51 -12.89
CA PHE A 10 -12.75 10.30 -11.70
C PHE A 10 -11.33 10.01 -11.18
N ILE A 11 -10.95 8.74 -11.01
CA ILE A 11 -9.60 8.37 -10.56
C ILE A 11 -8.53 8.89 -11.53
N ARG A 12 -8.76 8.77 -12.85
CA ARG A 12 -7.86 9.34 -13.88
C ARG A 12 -7.68 10.86 -13.75
N ARG A 13 -8.68 11.57 -13.26
CA ARG A 13 -8.60 13.03 -13.05
C ARG A 13 -7.82 13.43 -11.81
N ILE A 14 -7.81 12.60 -10.75
CA ILE A 14 -7.04 12.88 -9.53
C ILE A 14 -5.61 12.33 -9.60
N GLN A 15 -5.31 11.44 -10.55
CA GLN A 15 -4.00 10.84 -10.73
C GLN A 15 -3.30 11.43 -11.96
N LYS A 16 -2.08 11.92 -11.77
CA LYS A 16 -1.23 12.46 -12.84
C LYS A 16 -0.58 11.34 -13.65
N PRO A 17 -0.01 11.63 -14.84
CA PRO A 17 0.69 10.63 -15.67
C PRO A 17 1.86 9.94 -14.97
N ASP A 18 2.48 10.58 -13.98
CA ASP A 18 3.55 10.02 -13.15
C ASP A 18 3.03 9.22 -11.95
N TYR A 19 1.74 8.94 -11.91
CA TYR A 19 0.98 8.28 -10.85
C TYR A 19 0.91 9.04 -9.52
N THR A 20 1.36 10.29 -9.46
CA THR A 20 1.10 11.16 -8.31
C THR A 20 -0.40 11.32 -8.13
N THR A 21 -0.89 11.05 -6.93
CA THR A 21 -2.33 11.03 -6.63
C THR A 21 -2.70 12.19 -5.72
N ASN A 22 -3.57 13.07 -6.21
CA ASN A 22 -4.09 14.19 -5.44
C ASN A 22 -5.32 13.78 -4.63
N SER A 23 -5.66 14.53 -3.59
CA SER A 23 -6.86 14.28 -2.79
C SER A 23 -8.14 14.82 -3.44
N THR A 24 -8.03 15.77 -4.39
CA THR A 24 -9.16 16.42 -5.07
C THR A 24 -8.86 16.64 -6.56
N VAL A 25 -9.89 16.84 -7.35
CA VAL A 25 -9.82 17.06 -8.81
C VAL A 25 -9.34 18.45 -9.22
N ASP A 26 -9.29 19.40 -8.32
CA ASP A 26 -8.84 20.77 -8.59
C ASP A 26 -7.31 20.92 -8.62
N PHE A 27 -6.59 19.85 -8.31
CA PHE A 27 -5.12 19.79 -8.24
C PHE A 27 -4.45 20.81 -7.31
N LYS A 28 -5.22 21.56 -6.54
CA LYS A 28 -4.72 22.49 -5.50
C LYS A 28 -4.31 21.75 -4.24
N SER A 29 -4.87 20.58 -4.01
CA SER A 29 -4.51 19.73 -2.88
C SER A 29 -3.13 19.14 -3.05
N LYS A 30 -2.44 19.02 -1.93
CA LYS A 30 -1.15 18.34 -1.88
C LYS A 30 -1.31 16.83 -2.15
N ASN A 31 -0.26 16.24 -2.68
CA ASN A 31 -0.06 14.82 -2.74
C ASN A 31 -0.30 14.18 -1.35
N ARG A 32 -1.25 13.26 -1.25
CA ARG A 32 -1.63 12.63 0.02
C ARG A 32 -1.31 11.14 0.02
N GLY A 33 -0.32 10.74 0.83
CA GLY A 33 0.19 9.37 0.89
C GLY A 33 -0.89 8.31 1.12
N TYR A 34 -1.85 8.59 1.99
CA TYR A 34 -2.95 7.67 2.32
C TYR A 34 -3.87 7.32 1.13
N ASN A 35 -3.87 8.11 0.06
CA ASN A 35 -4.71 7.82 -1.11
C ASN A 35 -4.09 6.73 -2.02
N TYR A 36 -2.78 6.54 -2.00
CA TYR A 36 -2.10 5.64 -2.93
C TYR A 36 -2.49 4.17 -2.78
N PRO A 37 -2.53 3.59 -1.56
CA PRO A 37 -2.96 2.21 -1.41
C PRO A 37 -4.37 1.96 -1.95
N TRP A 38 -5.30 2.88 -1.72
CA TRP A 38 -6.68 2.75 -2.19
C TRP A 38 -6.81 2.88 -3.70
N VAL A 39 -6.07 3.81 -4.31
CA VAL A 39 -6.06 3.96 -5.76
C VAL A 39 -5.38 2.76 -6.43
N ALA A 40 -4.31 2.21 -5.83
CA ALA A 40 -3.68 1.00 -6.32
C ALA A 40 -4.61 -0.21 -6.22
N ASP A 41 -5.30 -0.38 -5.07
CA ASP A 41 -6.29 -1.44 -4.85
C ASP A 41 -7.45 -1.34 -5.85
N PHE A 42 -7.93 -0.13 -6.12
CA PHE A 42 -8.92 0.11 -7.17
C PHE A 42 -8.45 -0.38 -8.54
N TRP A 43 -7.22 -0.04 -8.96
CA TRP A 43 -6.68 -0.46 -10.25
C TRP A 43 -6.51 -1.97 -10.33
N PHE A 44 -5.99 -2.63 -9.30
CA PHE A 44 -5.89 -4.10 -9.27
C PHE A 44 -7.26 -4.76 -9.29
N THR A 45 -8.24 -4.21 -8.59
CA THR A 45 -9.63 -4.68 -8.65
C THR A 45 -10.24 -4.51 -10.04
N MET A 46 -9.99 -3.38 -10.70
CA MET A 46 -10.39 -3.16 -12.10
C MET A 46 -9.77 -4.18 -13.04
N PHE A 47 -8.50 -4.52 -12.85
CA PHE A 47 -7.89 -5.60 -13.62
C PHE A 47 -8.61 -6.95 -13.39
N ARG A 48 -8.85 -7.33 -12.15
CA ARG A 48 -9.55 -8.58 -11.81
C ARG A 48 -10.95 -8.66 -12.42
N THR A 49 -11.61 -7.52 -12.56
CA THR A 49 -12.97 -7.42 -13.09
C THR A 49 -13.00 -7.46 -14.63
N THR A 50 -12.02 -6.85 -15.29
CA THR A 50 -12.06 -6.59 -16.74
C THR A 50 -11.02 -7.35 -17.55
N GLY A 51 -9.96 -7.87 -16.91
CA GLY A 51 -8.80 -8.47 -17.59
C GLY A 51 -7.89 -7.45 -18.29
N ASN A 52 -8.19 -6.15 -18.22
CA ASN A 52 -7.40 -5.12 -18.91
C ASN A 52 -6.05 -4.90 -18.20
N LYS A 53 -4.98 -5.38 -18.83
CA LYS A 53 -3.61 -5.29 -18.30
C LYS A 53 -3.10 -3.87 -18.06
N GLN A 54 -3.73 -2.84 -18.64
CA GLN A 54 -3.38 -1.46 -18.33
C GLN A 54 -3.62 -1.15 -16.84
N TYR A 55 -4.68 -1.69 -16.25
CA TYR A 55 -4.97 -1.50 -14.82
C TYR A 55 -3.93 -2.15 -13.90
N LEU A 56 -3.27 -3.24 -14.32
CA LEU A 56 -2.11 -3.77 -13.58
C LEU A 56 -0.95 -2.78 -13.54
N LYS A 57 -0.65 -2.17 -14.71
CA LYS A 57 0.40 -1.13 -14.81
C LYS A 57 0.04 0.09 -13.97
N ASP A 58 -1.22 0.47 -13.94
CA ASP A 58 -1.70 1.62 -13.16
C ASP A 58 -1.58 1.36 -11.64
N GLY A 59 -1.94 0.16 -11.18
CA GLY A 59 -1.76 -0.27 -9.79
C GLY A 59 -0.28 -0.29 -9.38
N TYR A 60 0.56 -0.89 -10.21
CA TYR A 60 2.01 -0.90 -10.03
C TYR A 60 2.58 0.51 -9.96
N GLY A 61 2.29 1.34 -10.96
CA GLY A 61 2.77 2.72 -11.03
C GLY A 61 2.36 3.55 -9.81
N THR A 62 1.13 3.32 -9.31
CA THR A 62 0.62 3.99 -8.11
C THR A 62 1.42 3.63 -6.87
N LEU A 63 1.71 2.34 -6.63
CA LEU A 63 2.54 1.91 -5.50
C LEU A 63 3.99 2.39 -5.63
N ARG A 64 4.55 2.38 -6.85
CA ARG A 64 5.89 2.94 -7.09
C ARG A 64 5.94 4.45 -6.82
N ALA A 65 4.87 5.17 -7.14
CA ALA A 65 4.77 6.60 -6.82
C ALA A 65 4.69 6.83 -5.31
N LEU A 66 3.97 5.99 -4.54
CA LEU A 66 3.96 6.03 -3.08
C LEU A 66 5.40 5.97 -2.53
N VAL A 67 6.16 4.94 -2.91
CA VAL A 67 7.53 4.74 -2.43
C VAL A 67 8.46 5.88 -2.87
N ARG A 68 8.32 6.37 -4.09
CA ARG A 68 9.13 7.47 -4.61
C ARG A 68 8.96 8.76 -3.80
N TYR A 69 7.72 9.08 -3.37
CA TYR A 69 7.42 10.33 -2.69
C TYR A 69 7.50 10.24 -1.16
N PHE A 70 7.12 9.10 -0.59
CA PHE A 70 6.99 8.95 0.87
C PHE A 70 8.02 7.99 1.47
N LYS A 71 8.84 7.32 0.64
CA LYS A 71 9.83 6.33 1.06
C LYS A 71 9.21 5.09 1.70
N HIS A 72 10.04 4.25 2.28
CA HIS A 72 9.60 2.98 2.86
C HIS A 72 9.11 3.11 4.32
N GLY A 73 9.44 4.21 5.00
CA GLY A 73 9.05 4.45 6.40
C GLY A 73 7.68 5.09 6.59
N PHE A 74 6.85 5.16 5.55
CA PHE A 74 5.53 5.75 5.64
C PHE A 74 4.50 4.72 6.11
N TYR A 75 3.91 4.95 7.28
CA TYR A 75 2.84 4.13 7.82
C TYR A 75 1.53 4.50 7.13
N CYS A 76 1.06 3.66 6.24
CA CYS A 76 -0.14 3.94 5.47
C CYS A 76 -1.19 2.84 5.62
N ILE A 77 -2.42 3.20 5.28
CA ILE A 77 -3.56 2.29 5.24
C ILE A 77 -3.24 1.13 4.28
N ASN A 78 -3.65 -0.07 4.65
CA ASN A 78 -3.47 -1.36 3.98
C ASN A 78 -2.94 -1.32 2.54
N ILE A 79 -1.66 -1.64 2.37
CA ILE A 79 -1.06 -1.77 1.04
C ILE A 79 -1.58 -3.05 0.38
N PRO A 80 -2.07 -2.98 -0.88
CA PRO A 80 -2.56 -4.15 -1.60
C PRO A 80 -1.39 -5.02 -2.10
N THR A 81 -0.77 -5.78 -1.18
CA THR A 81 0.40 -6.64 -1.46
C THR A 81 0.10 -7.75 -2.45
N TYR A 82 -1.16 -8.15 -2.60
CA TYR A 82 -1.60 -9.11 -3.62
C TYR A 82 -1.33 -8.64 -5.06
N GLY A 83 -1.08 -7.36 -5.26
CA GLY A 83 -0.61 -6.81 -6.54
C GLY A 83 0.66 -7.48 -7.06
N TYR A 84 1.55 -7.93 -6.17
CA TYR A 84 2.70 -8.77 -6.51
C TYR A 84 2.27 -10.05 -7.26
N THR A 85 1.36 -10.80 -6.68
CA THR A 85 0.86 -12.06 -7.27
C THR A 85 0.20 -11.80 -8.62
N LEU A 86 -0.67 -10.80 -8.70
CA LEU A 86 -1.33 -10.44 -9.95
C LEU A 86 -0.33 -10.09 -11.06
N LEU A 87 0.69 -9.29 -10.75
CA LEU A 87 1.73 -8.94 -11.72
C LEU A 87 2.49 -10.17 -12.18
N LYS A 88 2.94 -11.01 -11.25
CA LYS A 88 3.73 -12.21 -11.53
C LYS A 88 2.97 -13.20 -12.40
N GLU A 89 1.72 -13.50 -12.06
CA GLU A 89 0.86 -14.44 -12.81
C GLU A 89 0.51 -13.95 -14.22
N ASN A 90 0.59 -12.63 -14.47
CA ASN A 90 0.26 -12.03 -15.75
C ASN A 90 1.49 -11.64 -16.60
N GLY A 91 2.69 -12.11 -16.21
CA GLY A 91 3.93 -11.95 -16.99
C GLY A 91 4.69 -10.66 -16.73
N PHE A 92 4.33 -9.89 -15.71
CA PHE A 92 5.03 -8.68 -15.28
C PHE A 92 6.04 -8.99 -14.15
N THR A 93 6.95 -9.93 -14.42
CA THR A 93 7.86 -10.47 -13.38
C THR A 93 8.80 -9.40 -12.82
N ALA A 94 9.37 -8.55 -13.66
CA ALA A 94 10.28 -7.50 -13.21
C ALA A 94 9.58 -6.46 -12.31
N GLU A 95 8.34 -6.10 -12.66
CA GLU A 95 7.51 -5.21 -11.86
C GLU A 95 7.11 -5.85 -10.54
N ALA A 96 6.76 -7.14 -10.57
CA ALA A 96 6.44 -7.91 -9.36
C ALA A 96 7.64 -7.95 -8.41
N ASP A 97 8.83 -8.31 -8.91
CA ASP A 97 10.05 -8.37 -8.10
C ASP A 97 10.41 -7.00 -7.51
N THR A 98 10.18 -5.94 -8.26
CA THR A 98 10.37 -4.56 -7.78
C THR A 98 9.41 -4.24 -6.63
N LEU A 99 8.12 -4.58 -6.75
CA LEU A 99 7.17 -4.38 -5.66
C LEU A 99 7.49 -5.23 -4.42
N LEU A 100 7.91 -6.48 -4.62
CA LEU A 100 8.29 -7.33 -3.49
C LEU A 100 9.47 -6.73 -2.72
N ASN A 101 10.45 -6.18 -3.43
CA ASN A 101 11.58 -5.49 -2.79
C ASN A 101 11.12 -4.24 -2.02
N ASP A 102 10.18 -3.45 -2.56
CA ASP A 102 9.60 -2.32 -1.86
C ASP A 102 8.84 -2.75 -0.60
N PHE A 103 8.03 -3.80 -0.70
CA PHE A 103 7.27 -4.34 0.44
C PHE A 103 8.19 -4.85 1.55
N LYS A 104 9.26 -5.56 1.18
CA LYS A 104 10.30 -6.01 2.12
C LYS A 104 11.00 -4.83 2.79
N SER A 105 11.41 -3.83 2.01
CA SER A 105 12.09 -2.65 2.55
C SER A 105 11.21 -1.87 3.53
N MET A 106 9.90 -1.78 3.25
CA MET A 106 8.94 -1.17 4.17
C MET A 106 8.76 -2.03 5.43
N ALA A 107 8.63 -3.34 5.28
CA ALA A 107 8.52 -4.27 6.40
C ALA A 107 9.79 -4.26 7.27
N ASP A 108 10.98 -4.13 6.67
CA ASP A 108 12.23 -4.01 7.39
C ASP A 108 12.25 -2.77 8.30
N VAL A 109 11.81 -1.61 7.78
CA VAL A 109 11.67 -0.39 8.60
C VAL A 109 10.66 -0.58 9.73
N PHE A 110 9.54 -1.26 9.48
CA PHE A 110 8.54 -1.53 10.52
C PHE A 110 9.06 -2.51 11.58
N CYS A 111 9.88 -3.50 11.21
CA CYS A 111 10.55 -4.38 12.14
C CYS A 111 11.60 -3.64 12.99
N GLU A 112 12.41 -2.77 12.37
CA GLU A 112 13.44 -1.99 13.05
C GLU A 112 12.83 -1.03 14.08
N ASN A 113 11.74 -0.36 13.72
CA ASN A 113 11.02 0.53 14.62
C ASN A 113 10.30 -0.25 15.74
N GLY A 114 9.79 -1.45 15.44
CA GLY A 114 9.00 -2.25 16.37
C GLY A 114 7.84 -1.43 16.96
N PRO A 115 7.68 -1.40 18.30
CA PRO A 115 6.65 -0.59 18.95
C PRO A 115 6.98 0.92 19.02
N ASN A 116 8.19 1.34 18.63
CA ASN A 116 8.66 2.71 18.68
C ASN A 116 8.41 3.42 17.35
N TYR A 117 7.16 3.79 17.09
CA TYR A 117 6.78 4.48 15.85
C TYR A 117 7.46 5.85 15.75
N PRO A 118 7.68 6.37 14.52
CA PRO A 118 8.13 7.73 14.31
C PRO A 118 7.19 8.74 14.98
N THR A 119 7.73 9.89 15.42
CA THR A 119 6.94 10.93 16.10
C THR A 119 5.83 11.54 15.23
N SER A 120 5.89 11.33 13.91
CA SER A 120 4.82 11.71 12.98
C SER A 120 3.62 10.77 13.00
N GLU A 121 3.76 9.59 13.63
CA GLU A 121 2.76 8.53 13.67
C GLU A 121 2.34 8.24 15.11
N VAL A 122 1.13 7.76 15.26
CA VAL A 122 0.55 7.51 16.60
C VAL A 122 0.53 6.01 16.87
N ASN A 123 1.39 5.55 17.78
CA ASN A 123 1.60 4.13 18.07
C ASN A 123 0.47 3.43 18.87
N TYR A 124 -0.59 4.13 19.20
CA TYR A 124 -1.80 3.58 19.81
C TYR A 124 -3.05 3.76 18.93
N GLU A 125 -2.88 4.36 17.76
CA GLU A 125 -3.98 4.55 16.81
C GLU A 125 -4.18 3.29 15.97
N GLN A 126 -5.31 2.64 16.12
CA GLN A 126 -5.61 1.40 15.40
C GLN A 126 -5.48 1.53 13.88
N SER A 127 -5.84 2.69 13.33
CA SER A 127 -5.73 2.96 11.88
C SER A 127 -4.31 3.03 11.36
N ILE A 128 -3.32 3.07 12.25
CA ILE A 128 -1.88 3.08 11.95
C ILE A 128 -1.25 1.73 12.30
N VAL A 129 -1.54 1.22 13.51
CA VAL A 129 -0.92 -0.01 14.03
C VAL A 129 -1.42 -1.25 13.28
N ALA A 130 -2.72 -1.39 13.07
CA ALA A 130 -3.25 -2.56 12.37
C ALA A 130 -2.73 -2.70 10.94
N PRO A 131 -2.69 -1.65 10.09
CA PRO A 131 -2.08 -1.72 8.77
C PRO A 131 -0.61 -2.12 8.77
N SER A 132 0.20 -1.64 9.73
CA SER A 132 1.62 -2.03 9.79
C SER A 132 1.78 -3.52 10.13
N ILE A 133 1.02 -4.04 11.08
CA ILE A 133 0.98 -5.47 11.42
C ILE A 133 0.53 -6.29 10.21
N ILE A 134 -0.55 -5.88 9.53
CA ILE A 134 -1.06 -6.55 8.33
C ILE A 134 0.01 -6.56 7.22
N HIS A 135 0.74 -5.46 7.03
CA HIS A 135 1.80 -5.41 6.05
C HIS A 135 2.91 -6.43 6.36
N LEU A 136 3.38 -6.49 7.61
CA LEU A 136 4.37 -7.45 8.08
C LEU A 136 3.92 -8.90 7.84
N LEU A 137 2.68 -9.24 8.21
CA LEU A 137 2.11 -10.57 7.98
C LEU A 137 2.00 -10.90 6.49
N ASN A 138 1.57 -9.94 5.67
CA ASN A 138 1.51 -10.15 4.22
C ASN A 138 2.91 -10.40 3.62
N VAL A 139 3.94 -9.68 4.05
CA VAL A 139 5.31 -9.91 3.58
C VAL A 139 5.84 -11.25 4.08
N TYR A 140 5.52 -11.65 5.32
CA TYR A 140 5.81 -13.01 5.80
C TYR A 140 5.17 -14.07 4.89
N MET A 141 3.89 -13.93 4.58
CA MET A 141 3.18 -14.87 3.68
C MET A 141 3.79 -14.96 2.28
N LEU A 142 4.32 -13.85 1.76
CA LEU A 142 4.96 -13.81 0.44
C LEU A 142 6.38 -14.39 0.43
N THR A 143 7.10 -14.32 1.55
CA THR A 143 8.55 -14.63 1.61
C THR A 143 8.89 -15.84 2.45
N GLY A 144 8.07 -16.20 3.43
CA GLY A 144 8.37 -17.21 4.47
C GLY A 144 9.41 -16.74 5.49
N ASP A 145 9.82 -15.46 5.49
CA ASP A 145 10.84 -14.96 6.41
C ASP A 145 10.25 -14.64 7.78
N GLU A 146 10.58 -15.47 8.76
CA GLU A 146 10.12 -15.42 10.16
C GLU A 146 10.36 -14.06 10.87
N LYS A 147 11.31 -13.26 10.39
CA LYS A 147 11.58 -11.94 10.98
C LYS A 147 10.33 -11.03 10.90
N TYR A 148 9.55 -11.15 9.82
CA TYR A 148 8.34 -10.34 9.64
C TYR A 148 7.20 -10.80 10.55
N LEU A 149 7.08 -12.11 10.79
CA LEU A 149 6.13 -12.64 11.79
C LEU A 149 6.45 -12.10 13.19
N LYS A 150 7.72 -12.22 13.60
CA LYS A 150 8.19 -11.69 14.89
C LYS A 150 8.01 -10.17 15.01
N GLY A 151 8.25 -9.44 13.90
CA GLY A 151 7.98 -8.00 13.83
C GLY A 151 6.51 -7.68 14.05
N ALA A 152 5.59 -8.43 13.45
CA ALA A 152 4.16 -8.28 13.65
C ALA A 152 3.76 -8.57 15.12
N GLU A 153 4.23 -9.69 15.67
CA GLU A 153 3.96 -10.09 17.06
C GLU A 153 4.42 -9.02 18.08
N SER A 154 5.57 -8.39 17.83
CA SER A 154 6.09 -7.34 18.71
C SER A 154 5.21 -6.10 18.80
N GLN A 155 4.37 -5.86 17.81
CA GLN A 155 3.47 -4.69 17.73
C GLN A 155 2.04 -5.00 18.23
N LEU A 156 1.66 -6.27 18.39
CA LEU A 156 0.32 -6.65 18.84
C LEU A 156 -0.12 -5.98 20.16
N PRO A 157 0.75 -5.80 21.19
CA PRO A 157 0.36 -5.13 22.41
C PRO A 157 -0.17 -3.71 22.21
N LEU A 158 0.27 -3.00 21.15
CA LEU A 158 -0.18 -1.65 20.84
C LEU A 158 -1.67 -1.62 20.45
N LEU A 159 -2.17 -2.68 19.81
CA LEU A 159 -3.61 -2.80 19.49
C LEU A 159 -4.46 -2.96 20.74
N ALA A 160 -3.96 -3.65 21.77
CA ALA A 160 -4.70 -3.84 23.00
C ALA A 160 -4.94 -2.52 23.76
N VAL A 161 -4.00 -1.57 23.69
CA VAL A 161 -4.11 -0.25 24.31
C VAL A 161 -5.22 0.60 23.67
N SER A 162 -5.44 0.48 22.36
CA SER A 162 -6.44 1.26 21.63
C SER A 162 -7.90 0.95 22.03
N TYR A 163 -8.14 -0.20 22.67
CA TYR A 163 -9.47 -0.60 23.14
C TYR A 163 -9.76 -0.23 24.59
N THR A 164 -8.81 0.33 25.33
CA THR A 164 -8.96 0.65 26.76
C THR A 164 -9.07 2.16 27.03
N HIS A 165 -9.11 2.96 26.00
CA HIS A 165 -9.32 4.40 25.99
C HIS A 165 -10.47 4.74 25.05
#